data_d61df2e21372f4bdc1aee42fde17fa16
#
_entry.id   d61df2e21372f4bdc1aee42fde17fa16
#
_cell.length_a   1.000
_cell.length_b   1.000
_cell.length_c   1.000
_cell.angle_alpha   90.00
_cell.angle_beta   90.00
_cell.angle_gamma   90.00
#
_symmetry.space_group_name_H-M   'P 1'
#
loop_
_entity.id
_entity.type
_entity.pdbx_description
1 polymer ?
#
loop_
_entity_poly.entity_id
_entity_poly.type
_entity_poly.pdbx_seq_one_letter_code
_entity_poly.pdbx_strand_id
1 'polypeptide(L)'
;MATNVDGTKYIAEVCKEIDAKMIYLSTDYVFDGQGTKPWKPEEKNYKTLSVYGQTKLEGELVVAETLSKYFIVRIAWVFGINGNNFVKTMLKMGRTHDILRVVNDQIGTPTYTYDLARLLVDMVETDKYGYYHATNEGGYISWYDFACEIFQQAGYNTKVIPVTTAEYGLSKAKRPFNSRLDKSKLLENGFEPLPDWKDALKRYLVEIRR
;
A
#
# COMPACT_ATOMS: atom_id res chain seq x y z
N MET A 1 -10.93 17.08 -1.54
CA MET A 1 -11.20 17.11 -0.09
C MET A 1 -12.47 16.40 0.27
N ALA A 2 -13.59 16.66 -0.39
CA ALA A 2 -14.90 16.11 -0.01
C ALA A 2 -14.93 14.61 0.37
N THR A 3 -14.33 13.72 -0.41
CA THR A 3 -14.38 12.27 -0.11
C THR A 3 -13.46 11.85 1.04
N ASN A 4 -12.17 12.19 0.96
CA ASN A 4 -11.15 11.69 1.90
C ASN A 4 -11.13 12.42 3.25
N VAL A 5 -11.70 13.62 3.34
CA VAL A 5 -11.72 14.43 4.57
C VAL A 5 -13.13 14.54 5.10
N ASP A 6 -14.02 15.26 4.38
CA ASP A 6 -15.38 15.50 4.86
C ASP A 6 -16.19 14.22 4.98
N GLY A 7 -16.12 13.32 3.97
CA GLY A 7 -16.76 12.01 4.01
C GLY A 7 -16.26 11.14 5.15
N THR A 8 -14.93 11.13 5.40
CA THR A 8 -14.34 10.41 6.53
C THR A 8 -14.82 10.97 7.86
N LYS A 9 -14.91 12.31 7.98
CA LYS A 9 -15.42 12.99 9.18
C LYS A 9 -16.86 12.57 9.51
N TYR A 10 -17.75 12.61 8.54
CA TYR A 10 -19.15 12.23 8.74
C TYR A 10 -19.29 10.77 9.20
N ILE A 11 -18.50 9.85 8.60
CA ILE A 11 -18.51 8.44 9.01
C ILE A 11 -17.97 8.30 10.45
N ALA A 12 -16.88 8.99 10.78
CA ALA A 12 -16.31 8.95 12.13
C ALA A 12 -17.28 9.50 13.19
N GLU A 13 -17.99 10.60 12.89
CA GLU A 13 -19.01 11.18 13.79
C GLU A 13 -20.15 10.17 14.06
N VAL A 14 -20.67 9.52 13.02
CA VAL A 14 -21.70 8.48 13.17
C VAL A 14 -21.16 7.28 13.94
N CYS A 15 -19.93 6.80 13.64
CA CYS A 15 -19.31 5.71 14.41
C CYS A 15 -19.21 6.05 15.91
N LYS A 16 -18.90 7.32 16.25
CA LYS A 16 -18.86 7.79 17.63
C LYS A 16 -20.24 7.75 18.30
N GLU A 17 -21.28 8.20 17.60
CA GLU A 17 -22.66 8.24 18.12
C GLU A 17 -23.18 6.83 18.43
N ILE A 18 -22.88 5.85 17.59
CA ILE A 18 -23.35 4.46 17.75
C ILE A 18 -22.34 3.54 18.42
N ASP A 19 -21.24 4.07 18.94
CA ASP A 19 -20.14 3.34 19.58
C ASP A 19 -19.50 2.24 18.73
N ALA A 20 -19.45 2.46 17.41
CA ALA A 20 -18.90 1.51 16.44
C ALA A 20 -17.37 1.64 16.29
N LYS A 21 -16.71 0.53 15.93
CA LYS A 21 -15.30 0.50 15.50
C LYS A 21 -15.19 1.01 14.08
N MET A 22 -14.10 1.72 13.75
CA MET A 22 -13.82 2.19 12.41
C MET A 22 -12.45 1.71 11.94
N ILE A 23 -12.37 1.15 10.73
CA ILE A 23 -11.11 0.92 10.02
C ILE A 23 -10.97 2.00 8.94
N TYR A 24 -9.85 2.70 8.95
CA TYR A 24 -9.47 3.67 7.92
C TYR A 24 -8.24 3.19 7.16
N LEU A 25 -8.40 2.85 5.88
CA LEU A 25 -7.28 2.52 5.02
C LEU A 25 -6.56 3.79 4.60
N SER A 26 -5.28 3.89 4.91
CA SER A 26 -4.41 5.00 4.56
C SER A 26 -3.24 4.55 3.69
N THR A 27 -2.20 5.34 3.55
CA THR A 27 -1.15 5.20 2.56
C THR A 27 0.21 5.63 3.10
N ASP A 28 1.28 5.09 2.52
CA ASP A 28 2.66 5.55 2.68
C ASP A 28 2.88 7.01 2.20
N TYR A 29 1.99 7.56 1.38
CA TYR A 29 2.06 8.95 0.89
C TYR A 29 1.83 10.03 1.96
N VAL A 30 1.53 9.65 3.20
CA VAL A 30 1.49 10.57 4.34
C VAL A 30 2.88 11.02 4.78
N PHE A 31 3.92 10.30 4.39
CA PHE A 31 5.32 10.60 4.66
C PHE A 31 5.99 11.34 3.50
N ASP A 32 7.21 11.89 3.74
CA ASP A 32 7.97 12.62 2.72
C ASP A 32 8.64 11.72 1.67
N GLY A 33 8.61 10.42 1.88
CA GLY A 33 9.18 9.44 0.98
C GLY A 33 10.70 9.48 0.85
N GLN A 34 11.41 10.11 1.79
CA GLN A 34 12.87 10.25 1.78
C GLN A 34 13.55 9.23 2.71
N GLY A 35 14.87 9.10 2.55
CA GLY A 35 15.66 8.18 3.36
C GLY A 35 15.53 6.72 2.97
N THR A 36 16.03 5.83 3.84
CA THR A 36 16.08 4.38 3.59
C THR A 36 15.55 3.53 4.73
N LYS A 37 15.25 4.15 5.87
CA LYS A 37 14.69 3.45 7.03
C LYS A 37 13.19 3.22 6.83
N PRO A 38 12.65 2.08 7.25
CA PRO A 38 11.20 1.88 7.26
C PRO A 38 10.50 2.85 8.20
N TRP A 39 9.37 3.39 7.75
CA TRP A 39 8.50 4.24 8.55
C TRP A 39 7.82 3.39 9.63
N LYS A 40 7.77 3.91 10.86
CA LYS A 40 7.06 3.27 11.96
C LYS A 40 5.59 3.72 12.01
N PRO A 41 4.66 2.89 12.49
CA PRO A 41 3.25 3.27 12.62
C PRO A 41 3.03 4.53 13.46
N GLU A 42 3.82 4.74 14.50
CA GLU A 42 3.76 5.89 15.41
C GLU A 42 4.47 7.14 14.89
N GLU A 43 5.16 7.04 13.75
CA GLU A 43 5.85 8.18 13.13
C GLU A 43 4.87 9.29 12.77
N LYS A 44 5.11 10.49 13.31
CA LYS A 44 4.28 11.69 13.10
C LYS A 44 5.00 12.79 12.31
N ASN A 45 6.18 12.50 11.78
CA ASN A 45 6.92 13.43 10.95
C ASN A 45 6.37 13.45 9.53
N TYR A 46 5.11 13.88 9.43
CA TYR A 46 4.38 13.92 8.17
C TYR A 46 4.88 15.01 7.24
N LYS A 47 5.05 14.68 5.98
CA LYS A 47 5.40 15.66 4.93
C LYS A 47 4.93 15.12 3.57
N THR A 48 3.68 15.35 3.28
CA THR A 48 3.04 14.79 2.10
C THR A 48 3.58 15.39 0.79
N LEU A 49 3.76 14.55 -0.22
CA LEU A 49 4.29 14.95 -1.54
C LEU A 49 3.21 15.34 -2.53
N SER A 50 1.94 15.11 -2.22
CA SER A 50 0.82 15.28 -3.14
C SER A 50 -0.49 15.62 -2.42
N VAL A 51 -1.46 16.17 -3.16
CA VAL A 51 -2.83 16.40 -2.64
C VAL A 51 -3.46 15.10 -2.15
N TYR A 52 -3.18 13.95 -2.82
CA TYR A 52 -3.66 12.66 -2.37
C TYR A 52 -3.14 12.32 -0.96
N GLY A 53 -1.82 12.39 -0.76
CA GLY A 53 -1.20 12.15 0.55
C GLY A 53 -1.75 13.11 1.61
N GLN A 54 -1.90 14.40 1.28
CA GLN A 54 -2.44 15.41 2.17
C GLN A 54 -3.87 15.06 2.63
N THR A 55 -4.76 14.75 1.70
CA THR A 55 -6.16 14.44 2.05
C THR A 55 -6.30 13.13 2.80
N LYS A 56 -5.41 12.13 2.55
CA LYS A 56 -5.37 10.89 3.31
C LYS A 56 -4.88 11.14 4.75
N LEU A 57 -3.87 11.97 4.93
CA LEU A 57 -3.37 12.36 6.26
C LEU A 57 -4.44 13.13 7.06
N GLU A 58 -5.10 14.09 6.44
CA GLU A 58 -6.21 14.83 7.09
C GLU A 58 -7.33 13.88 7.54
N GLY A 59 -7.65 12.86 6.73
CA GLY A 59 -8.58 11.80 7.13
C GLY A 59 -8.10 10.98 8.32
N GLU A 60 -6.80 10.61 8.40
CA GLU A 60 -6.23 9.95 9.58
C GLU A 60 -6.41 10.78 10.85
N LEU A 61 -6.09 12.08 10.77
CA LEU A 61 -6.19 12.99 11.92
C LEU A 61 -7.63 13.12 12.39
N VAL A 62 -8.57 13.30 11.47
CA VAL A 62 -10.01 13.36 11.78
C VAL A 62 -10.48 12.09 12.50
N VAL A 63 -10.08 10.91 12.03
CA VAL A 63 -10.44 9.63 12.68
C VAL A 63 -9.87 9.56 14.09
N ALA A 64 -8.57 9.86 14.25
CA ALA A 64 -7.88 9.76 15.54
C ALA A 64 -8.37 10.80 16.56
N GLU A 65 -8.82 11.97 16.13
CA GLU A 65 -9.38 13.02 16.99
C GLU A 65 -10.84 12.73 17.39
N THR A 66 -11.58 12.04 16.52
CA THR A 66 -13.02 11.80 16.73
C THR A 66 -13.29 10.52 17.52
N LEU A 67 -12.51 9.47 17.30
CA LEU A 67 -12.76 8.12 17.79
C LEU A 67 -11.67 7.62 18.74
N SER A 68 -12.04 6.79 19.70
CA SER A 68 -11.12 5.93 20.48
C SER A 68 -11.03 4.50 19.92
N LYS A 69 -12.06 4.03 19.22
CA LYS A 69 -12.17 2.68 18.67
C LYS A 69 -11.86 2.67 17.17
N TYR A 70 -10.58 2.84 16.80
CA TYR A 70 -10.19 2.92 15.39
C TYR A 70 -8.93 2.11 15.07
N PHE A 71 -8.87 1.65 13.83
CA PHE A 71 -7.66 1.14 13.19
C PHE A 71 -7.33 2.02 11.98
N ILE A 72 -6.20 2.68 11.98
CA ILE A 72 -5.66 3.38 10.81
C ILE A 72 -4.59 2.48 10.22
N VAL A 73 -4.86 1.91 9.05
CA VAL A 73 -3.99 0.93 8.40
C VAL A 73 -3.37 1.55 7.16
N ARG A 74 -2.07 1.85 7.22
CA ARG A 74 -1.32 2.38 6.07
C ARG A 74 -0.80 1.23 5.23
N ILE A 75 -1.04 1.31 3.94
CA ILE A 75 -0.67 0.33 2.93
C ILE A 75 0.11 0.98 1.79
N ALA A 76 0.80 0.18 0.99
CA ALA A 76 1.52 0.64 -0.19
C ALA A 76 1.36 -0.36 -1.35
N TRP A 77 1.49 0.08 -2.60
CA TRP A 77 1.61 -0.74 -3.79
C TRP A 77 0.50 -1.79 -3.94
N VAL A 78 -0.73 -1.36 -3.82
CA VAL A 78 -1.91 -2.23 -3.77
C VAL A 78 -2.17 -2.88 -5.12
N PHE A 79 -2.42 -4.20 -5.10
CA PHE A 79 -2.92 -4.95 -6.25
C PHE A 79 -4.03 -5.92 -5.84
N GLY A 80 -4.93 -6.20 -6.77
CA GLY A 80 -6.09 -7.05 -6.56
C GLY A 80 -6.93 -7.17 -7.82
N ILE A 81 -7.98 -7.99 -7.75
CA ILE A 81 -8.80 -8.35 -8.92
C ILE A 81 -9.54 -7.14 -9.52
N ASN A 82 -9.98 -6.23 -8.67
CA ASN A 82 -10.74 -5.06 -9.10
C ASN A 82 -9.83 -3.86 -9.40
N GLY A 83 -10.26 -3.00 -10.33
CA GLY A 83 -9.55 -1.79 -10.72
C GLY A 83 -8.24 -2.04 -11.49
N ASN A 84 -7.56 -0.94 -11.80
CA ASN A 84 -6.25 -0.94 -12.43
C ASN A 84 -5.15 -1.03 -11.36
N ASN A 85 -4.09 -1.78 -11.67
CA ASN A 85 -2.92 -1.89 -10.80
C ASN A 85 -1.65 -2.16 -11.62
N PHE A 86 -0.49 -2.12 -10.95
CA PHE A 86 0.80 -2.29 -11.61
C PHE A 86 0.94 -3.67 -12.27
N VAL A 87 0.48 -4.75 -11.62
CA VAL A 87 0.58 -6.12 -12.16
C VAL A 87 -0.19 -6.22 -13.49
N LYS A 88 -1.44 -5.76 -13.53
CA LYS A 88 -2.23 -5.73 -14.77
C LYS A 88 -1.58 -4.90 -15.86
N THR A 89 -0.98 -3.77 -15.49
CA THR A 89 -0.26 -2.92 -16.43
C THR A 89 0.94 -3.66 -17.02
N MET A 90 1.78 -4.30 -16.19
CA MET A 90 2.92 -5.08 -16.66
C MET A 90 2.48 -6.24 -17.57
N LEU A 91 1.46 -7.01 -17.18
CA LEU A 91 0.94 -8.10 -18.01
C LEU A 91 0.43 -7.62 -19.38
N LYS A 92 -0.23 -6.45 -19.42
CA LYS A 92 -0.67 -5.84 -20.68
C LYS A 92 0.51 -5.42 -21.54
N MET A 93 1.49 -4.74 -20.95
CA MET A 93 2.68 -4.27 -21.66
C MET A 93 3.56 -5.42 -22.14
N GLY A 94 3.74 -6.47 -21.36
CA GLY A 94 4.53 -7.64 -21.72
C GLY A 94 3.99 -8.44 -22.90
N ARG A 95 2.71 -8.26 -23.25
CA ARG A 95 2.13 -8.87 -24.48
C ARG A 95 2.55 -8.17 -25.77
N THR A 96 3.00 -6.91 -25.69
CA THR A 96 3.20 -6.04 -26.85
C THR A 96 4.60 -5.46 -26.94
N HIS A 97 5.43 -5.67 -25.91
CA HIS A 97 6.77 -5.09 -25.83
C HIS A 97 7.79 -6.14 -25.40
N ASP A 98 8.87 -6.26 -26.17
CA ASP A 98 10.01 -7.13 -25.84
C ASP A 98 10.91 -6.52 -24.75
N ILE A 99 10.88 -5.19 -24.62
CA ILE A 99 11.71 -4.43 -23.66
C ILE A 99 10.84 -3.38 -22.95
N LEU A 100 10.96 -3.31 -21.62
CA LEU A 100 10.33 -2.27 -20.80
C LEU A 100 11.34 -1.63 -19.84
N ARG A 101 11.22 -0.31 -19.65
CA ARG A 101 12.01 0.44 -18.67
C ARG A 101 11.17 0.62 -17.42
N VAL A 102 11.69 0.21 -16.26
CA VAL A 102 10.98 0.29 -14.98
C VAL A 102 11.87 0.90 -13.90
N VAL A 103 11.28 1.74 -13.08
CA VAL A 103 11.96 2.49 -12.00
C VAL A 103 12.51 1.55 -10.93
N ASN A 104 13.79 1.75 -10.54
CA ASN A 104 14.48 0.93 -9.55
C ASN A 104 14.91 1.68 -8.27
N ASP A 105 14.67 2.98 -8.19
CA ASP A 105 15.02 3.84 -7.05
C ASP A 105 13.82 4.21 -6.14
N GLN A 106 12.65 3.63 -6.39
CA GLN A 106 11.49 3.69 -5.51
C GLN A 106 11.31 2.33 -4.85
N ILE A 107 11.40 2.28 -3.52
CA ILE A 107 11.47 1.04 -2.75
C ILE A 107 10.31 0.94 -1.78
N GLY A 108 9.62 -0.21 -1.80
CA GLY A 108 8.49 -0.51 -0.94
C GLY A 108 8.18 -2.01 -0.91
N THR A 109 6.96 -2.37 -0.54
CA THR A 109 6.47 -3.75 -0.60
C THR A 109 5.04 -3.76 -1.14
N PRO A 110 4.70 -4.70 -2.06
CA PRO A 110 3.34 -4.83 -2.57
C PRO A 110 2.34 -5.26 -1.49
N THR A 111 1.07 -4.90 -1.70
CA THR A 111 -0.05 -5.31 -0.84
C THR A 111 -1.14 -5.97 -1.68
N TYR A 112 -1.38 -7.27 -1.48
CA TYR A 112 -2.48 -7.99 -2.09
C TYR A 112 -3.77 -7.76 -1.30
N THR A 113 -4.81 -7.29 -1.97
CA THR A 113 -6.08 -6.94 -1.31
C THR A 113 -6.76 -8.12 -0.62
N TYR A 114 -6.60 -9.34 -1.12
CA TYR A 114 -7.15 -10.54 -0.50
C TYR A 114 -6.52 -10.82 0.87
N ASP A 115 -5.19 -10.73 0.96
CA ASP A 115 -4.46 -10.91 2.22
C ASP A 115 -4.76 -9.80 3.21
N LEU A 116 -4.83 -8.55 2.72
CA LEU A 116 -5.20 -7.41 3.53
C LEU A 116 -6.61 -7.58 4.13
N ALA A 117 -7.58 -8.05 3.34
CA ALA A 117 -8.95 -8.23 3.80
C ALA A 117 -9.04 -9.19 5.01
N ARG A 118 -8.25 -10.30 5.01
CA ARG A 118 -8.16 -11.20 6.17
C ARG A 118 -7.70 -10.45 7.42
N LEU A 119 -6.59 -9.70 7.31
CA LEU A 119 -6.07 -8.93 8.44
C LEU A 119 -7.09 -7.92 8.98
N LEU A 120 -7.84 -7.25 8.09
CA LEU A 120 -8.86 -6.28 8.52
C LEU A 120 -10.00 -6.94 9.29
N VAL A 121 -10.40 -8.17 8.93
CA VAL A 121 -11.39 -8.96 9.67
C VAL A 121 -10.82 -9.32 11.05
N ASP A 122 -9.59 -9.83 11.11
CA ASP A 122 -8.93 -10.16 12.38
C ASP A 122 -8.84 -8.93 13.31
N MET A 123 -8.53 -7.74 12.75
CA MET A 123 -8.47 -6.49 13.52
C MET A 123 -9.81 -6.09 14.13
N VAL A 124 -10.90 -6.15 13.34
CA VAL A 124 -12.25 -5.74 13.80
C VAL A 124 -12.73 -6.56 15.02
N GLU A 125 -12.30 -7.80 15.12
CA GLU A 125 -12.66 -8.71 16.21
C GLU A 125 -11.91 -8.42 17.53
N THR A 126 -10.95 -7.46 17.51
CA THR A 126 -10.14 -7.09 18.69
C THR A 126 -10.36 -5.64 19.11
N ASP A 127 -9.83 -5.27 20.26
CA ASP A 127 -9.77 -3.89 20.76
C ASP A 127 -8.33 -3.32 20.73
N LYS A 128 -7.48 -3.86 19.84
CA LYS A 128 -6.07 -3.45 19.67
C LYS A 128 -5.95 -2.23 18.76
N TYR A 129 -6.63 -1.17 19.13
CA TYR A 129 -6.77 0.05 18.33
C TYR A 129 -5.46 0.79 18.05
N GLY A 130 -5.46 1.67 17.07
CA GLY A 130 -4.37 2.58 16.74
C GLY A 130 -3.88 2.50 15.30
N TYR A 131 -2.65 2.97 15.09
CA TYR A 131 -1.99 2.99 13.78
C TYR A 131 -1.27 1.68 13.51
N TYR A 132 -1.41 1.18 12.29
CA TYR A 132 -0.74 -0.03 11.79
C TYR A 132 -0.22 0.20 10.37
N HIS A 133 0.83 -0.54 10.04
CA HIS A 133 1.31 -0.70 8.67
C HIS A 133 1.05 -2.12 8.20
N ALA A 134 0.51 -2.29 6.99
CA ALA A 134 0.17 -3.60 6.45
C ALA A 134 0.52 -3.69 4.96
N THR A 135 1.59 -4.41 4.65
CA THR A 135 1.97 -4.86 3.31
C THR A 135 2.31 -6.34 3.39
N ASN A 136 2.37 -7.05 2.26
CA ASN A 136 2.86 -8.43 2.27
C ASN A 136 4.29 -8.52 2.82
N GLU A 137 4.69 -9.69 3.33
CA GLU A 137 6.07 -9.96 3.75
C GLU A 137 6.97 -10.26 2.55
N GLY A 138 8.26 -10.57 2.77
CA GLY A 138 9.23 -10.88 1.72
C GLY A 138 10.20 -9.74 1.42
N GLY A 139 10.31 -8.75 2.34
CA GLY A 139 11.28 -7.65 2.27
C GLY A 139 10.83 -6.46 1.43
N TYR A 140 11.78 -5.56 1.19
CA TYR A 140 11.58 -4.33 0.44
C TYR A 140 12.21 -4.45 -0.94
N ILE A 141 11.45 -4.12 -1.98
CA ILE A 141 11.82 -4.27 -3.38
C ILE A 141 11.60 -2.99 -4.17
N SER A 142 12.19 -2.87 -5.34
CA SER A 142 11.89 -1.81 -6.31
C SER A 142 10.72 -2.20 -7.22
N TRP A 143 10.15 -1.21 -7.93
CA TRP A 143 9.20 -1.50 -9.00
C TRP A 143 9.83 -2.36 -10.11
N TYR A 144 11.15 -2.20 -10.36
CA TYR A 144 11.90 -3.03 -11.27
C TYR A 144 11.90 -4.50 -10.84
N ASP A 145 12.22 -4.79 -9.56
CA ASP A 145 12.21 -6.16 -9.02
C ASP A 145 10.81 -6.76 -9.12
N PHE A 146 9.78 -5.97 -8.81
CA PHE A 146 8.39 -6.43 -8.91
C PHE A 146 8.00 -6.76 -10.36
N ALA A 147 8.40 -5.93 -11.34
CA ALA A 147 8.14 -6.20 -12.75
C ALA A 147 8.86 -7.48 -13.25
N CYS A 148 10.12 -7.69 -12.83
CA CYS A 148 10.87 -8.91 -13.16
C CYS A 148 10.15 -10.16 -12.65
N GLU A 149 9.70 -10.15 -11.39
CA GLU A 149 8.98 -11.28 -10.80
C GLU A 149 7.61 -11.52 -11.48
N ILE A 150 6.88 -10.44 -11.83
CA ILE A 150 5.62 -10.56 -12.57
C ILE A 150 5.83 -11.30 -13.89
N PHE A 151 6.85 -10.91 -14.66
CA PHE A 151 7.12 -11.56 -15.95
C PHE A 151 7.60 -12.99 -15.79
N GLN A 152 8.47 -13.25 -14.82
CA GLN A 152 8.95 -14.59 -14.50
C GLN A 152 7.77 -15.52 -14.17
N GLN A 153 6.89 -15.15 -13.26
CA GLN A 153 5.75 -15.98 -12.85
C GLN A 153 4.67 -16.08 -13.94
N ALA A 154 4.53 -15.04 -14.77
CA ALA A 154 3.58 -15.06 -15.88
C ALA A 154 4.09 -15.82 -17.12
N GLY A 155 5.38 -16.16 -17.19
CA GLY A 155 6.01 -16.84 -18.31
C GLY A 155 6.25 -15.93 -19.51
N TYR A 156 6.52 -14.62 -19.28
CA TYR A 156 6.85 -13.66 -20.32
C TYR A 156 8.36 -13.47 -20.48
N ASN A 157 8.84 -13.36 -21.72
CA ASN A 157 10.24 -13.13 -22.04
C ASN A 157 10.61 -11.64 -22.15
N THR A 158 9.71 -10.73 -21.77
CA THR A 158 9.93 -9.29 -21.81
C THR A 158 11.13 -8.90 -20.95
N LYS A 159 12.14 -8.27 -21.55
CA LYS A 159 13.31 -7.77 -20.84
C LYS A 159 12.97 -6.50 -20.08
N VAL A 160 13.25 -6.48 -18.78
CA VAL A 160 13.10 -5.28 -17.97
C VAL A 160 14.44 -4.58 -17.80
N ILE A 161 14.49 -3.28 -18.09
CA ILE A 161 15.67 -2.44 -17.91
C ILE A 161 15.44 -1.53 -16.70
N PRO A 162 16.30 -1.60 -15.67
CA PRO A 162 16.19 -0.70 -14.53
C PRO A 162 16.56 0.72 -14.94
N VAL A 163 15.80 1.69 -14.47
CA VAL A 163 16.05 3.13 -14.67
C VAL A 163 15.74 3.89 -13.38
N THR A 164 16.39 5.04 -13.19
CA THR A 164 16.03 5.94 -12.11
C THR A 164 14.73 6.69 -12.42
N THR A 165 14.10 7.23 -11.38
CA THR A 165 12.92 8.11 -11.55
C THR A 165 13.23 9.30 -12.46
N ALA A 166 14.44 9.85 -12.37
CA ALA A 166 14.89 10.96 -13.21
C ALA A 166 15.01 10.55 -14.70
N GLU A 167 15.60 9.40 -14.98
CA GLU A 167 15.73 8.86 -16.34
C GLU A 167 14.38 8.43 -16.93
N TYR A 168 13.43 8.01 -16.10
CA TYR A 168 12.10 7.63 -16.55
C TYR A 168 11.30 8.82 -17.08
N GLY A 169 11.35 9.97 -16.40
CA GLY A 169 10.88 11.27 -16.87
C GLY A 169 9.38 11.44 -17.14
N LEU A 170 8.58 10.37 -17.10
CA LEU A 170 7.18 10.37 -17.56
C LEU A 170 6.17 10.62 -16.44
N SER A 171 6.59 10.69 -15.16
CA SER A 171 5.66 10.83 -14.04
C SER A 171 5.34 12.30 -13.75
N LYS A 172 4.10 12.72 -13.99
CA LYS A 172 3.61 14.05 -13.58
C LYS A 172 3.41 14.16 -12.06
N ALA A 173 3.21 13.03 -11.36
CA ALA A 173 3.01 12.99 -9.91
C ALA A 173 4.31 12.65 -9.19
N LYS A 174 4.65 13.40 -8.15
CA LYS A 174 5.76 13.05 -7.25
C LYS A 174 5.41 11.76 -6.52
N ARG A 175 6.31 10.78 -6.58
CA ARG A 175 6.18 9.49 -5.90
C ARG A 175 7.27 9.37 -4.83
N PRO A 176 6.99 8.73 -3.68
CA PRO A 176 7.99 8.51 -2.66
C PRO A 176 9.09 7.56 -3.16
N PHE A 177 10.35 7.90 -2.89
CA PHE A 177 11.48 6.98 -3.06
C PHE A 177 11.50 5.91 -1.98
N ASN A 178 11.01 6.25 -0.79
CA ASN A 178 10.93 5.38 0.37
C ASN A 178 9.47 5.13 0.77
N SER A 179 8.94 4.00 0.33
CA SER A 179 7.62 3.45 0.71
C SER A 179 7.76 2.24 1.65
N ARG A 180 8.90 2.11 2.35
CA ARG A 180 9.11 1.03 3.31
C ARG A 180 8.28 1.27 4.56
N LEU A 181 7.44 0.34 4.90
CA LEU A 181 6.58 0.38 6.08
C LEU A 181 7.01 -0.69 7.08
N ASP A 182 7.32 -0.30 8.31
CA ASP A 182 7.61 -1.21 9.42
C ASP A 182 6.29 -1.85 9.88
N LYS A 183 6.23 -3.19 9.88
CA LYS A 183 5.05 -3.99 10.20
C LYS A 183 5.18 -4.73 11.54
N SER A 184 6.26 -4.52 12.29
CA SER A 184 6.54 -5.23 13.55
C SER A 184 5.39 -5.18 14.54
N LYS A 185 4.67 -4.06 14.56
CA LYS A 185 3.51 -3.86 15.42
C LYS A 185 2.37 -4.87 15.19
N LEU A 186 2.23 -5.44 14.00
CA LEU A 186 1.26 -6.52 13.76
C LEU A 186 1.56 -7.72 14.66
N LEU A 187 2.80 -8.21 14.64
CA LEU A 187 3.25 -9.33 15.48
C LEU A 187 3.19 -8.98 16.97
N GLU A 188 3.66 -7.79 17.37
CA GLU A 188 3.64 -7.32 18.74
C GLU A 188 2.22 -7.32 19.35
N ASN A 189 1.22 -7.12 18.49
CA ASN A 189 -0.20 -7.17 18.88
C ASN A 189 -0.86 -8.53 18.57
N GLY A 190 -0.09 -9.55 18.16
CA GLY A 190 -0.57 -10.90 17.93
C GLY A 190 -1.43 -11.05 16.68
N PHE A 191 -1.29 -10.15 15.70
CA PHE A 191 -1.85 -10.33 14.38
C PHE A 191 -0.89 -11.16 13.50
N GLU A 192 -1.43 -12.05 12.70
CA GLU A 192 -0.66 -12.79 11.73
C GLU A 192 -0.26 -11.86 10.57
N PRO A 193 1.04 -11.75 10.22
CA PRO A 193 1.48 -10.96 9.08
C PRO A 193 0.85 -11.44 7.77
N LEU A 194 0.83 -10.57 6.77
CA LEU A 194 0.44 -10.97 5.43
C LEU A 194 1.49 -11.93 4.84
N PRO A 195 1.10 -12.91 4.00
CA PRO A 195 2.04 -13.81 3.34
C PRO A 195 3.12 -13.09 2.53
N ASP A 196 4.15 -13.83 2.11
CA ASP A 196 5.19 -13.32 1.21
C ASP A 196 4.57 -12.77 -0.09
N TRP A 197 5.08 -11.63 -0.57
CA TRP A 197 4.54 -10.94 -1.74
C TRP A 197 4.68 -11.76 -3.04
N LYS A 198 5.66 -12.66 -3.15
CA LYS A 198 5.81 -13.54 -4.31
C LYS A 198 4.73 -14.63 -4.32
N ASP A 199 4.40 -15.17 -3.15
CA ASP A 199 3.27 -16.07 -3.00
C ASP A 199 1.94 -15.36 -3.30
N ALA A 200 1.75 -14.16 -2.76
CA ALA A 200 0.59 -13.31 -3.04
C ALA A 200 0.43 -13.05 -4.55
N LEU A 201 1.53 -12.71 -5.24
CA LEU A 201 1.54 -12.52 -6.69
C LEU A 201 1.14 -13.81 -7.43
N LYS A 202 1.69 -14.96 -7.02
CA LYS A 202 1.36 -16.27 -7.62
C LYS A 202 -0.14 -16.56 -7.52
N ARG A 203 -0.73 -16.39 -6.33
CA ARG A 203 -2.17 -16.58 -6.11
C ARG A 203 -3.00 -15.61 -6.96
N TYR A 204 -2.61 -14.36 -7.01
CA TYR A 204 -3.25 -13.34 -7.82
C TYR A 204 -3.21 -13.67 -9.33
N LEU A 205 -2.06 -14.11 -9.85
CA LEU A 205 -1.94 -14.51 -11.26
C LEU A 205 -2.83 -15.70 -11.64
N VAL A 206 -3.09 -16.62 -10.70
CA VAL A 206 -4.08 -17.70 -10.90
C VAL A 206 -5.50 -17.15 -10.91
N GLU A 207 -5.81 -16.22 -10.01
CA GLU A 207 -7.13 -15.61 -9.88
C GLU A 207 -7.56 -14.84 -11.15
N ILE A 208 -6.67 -14.03 -11.72
CA ILE A 208 -6.98 -13.20 -12.91
C ILE A 208 -7.00 -13.97 -14.24
N ARG A 209 -6.57 -15.24 -14.26
CA ARG A 209 -6.66 -16.14 -15.43
C ARG A 209 -8.00 -16.87 -15.53
N ARG A 210 -8.79 -16.86 -14.47
CA ARG A 210 -10.15 -17.40 -14.41
C ARG A 210 -11.16 -16.44 -15.01
#